data_0cacabcf61d389acc7540a7f4df2aec9
#
_entry.id   0cacabcf61d389acc7540a7f4df2aec9
#
_cell.length_a   1.000
_cell.length_b   1.000
_cell.length_c   1.000
_cell.angle_alpha   90.00
_cell.angle_beta   90.00
_cell.angle_gamma   90.00
#
_symmetry.space_group_name_H-M   'P 1'
#
loop_
_entity.id
_entity.type
_entity.pdbx_description
1 polymer ?
#
loop_
_entity_poly.entity_id
_entity_poly.type
_entity_poly.pdbx_seq_one_letter_code
_entity_poly.pdbx_strand_id
1 'polypeptide(L)'
;RVVAFQTRNPLHRAHIEMTMKSMKDLNAKLLLHPVVGMTKPGDVDHYTRVRCYQHVIEKYPKDSAMLALLPLAMRMGGPRETLLHAIIRKNYGCTHLIVGRDHAGPGNDSKGNPFYEPYDAQRLLTKHKKEIGIEIVPFQFMVYTPSDNCYKPLESLDSNENYQTISGTELR
;
A
#
# COMPACT_ATOMS: atom_id res chain seq x y z
N ARG A 1 14.83 -0.67 12.13
CA ARG A 1 14.22 -0.63 10.78
C ARG A 1 12.85 0.03 10.86
N VAL A 2 12.47 0.73 9.78
CA VAL A 2 11.15 1.34 9.63
C VAL A 2 10.62 0.95 8.25
N VAL A 3 9.44 0.36 8.21
CA VAL A 3 8.71 0.06 6.97
C VAL A 3 7.60 1.08 6.77
N ALA A 4 7.55 1.71 5.62
CA ALA A 4 6.53 2.68 5.27
C ALA A 4 5.36 2.03 4.52
N PHE A 5 4.15 2.44 4.84
CA PHE A 5 2.96 2.14 4.06
C PHE A 5 2.27 3.42 3.63
N GLN A 6 2.13 3.61 2.32
CA GLN A 6 1.39 4.72 1.73
C GLN A 6 -0.01 4.28 1.33
N THR A 7 -0.98 5.15 1.58
CA THR A 7 -2.34 4.96 1.07
C THR A 7 -3.01 6.30 0.78
N ARG A 8 -4.02 6.28 -0.07
CA ARG A 8 -4.99 7.35 -0.30
C ARG A 8 -6.42 6.89 -0.01
N ASN A 9 -6.60 5.65 0.42
CA ASN A 9 -7.89 5.04 0.74
C ASN A 9 -7.98 4.76 2.24
N PRO A 10 -9.19 4.66 2.81
CA PRO A 10 -9.36 4.10 4.13
C PRO A 10 -8.70 2.72 4.24
N LEU A 11 -8.18 2.41 5.42
CA LEU A 11 -7.59 1.10 5.66
C LEU A 11 -8.67 0.07 5.99
N HIS A 12 -8.51 -1.12 5.46
CA HIS A 12 -9.30 -2.28 5.80
C HIS A 12 -8.41 -3.42 6.31
N ARG A 13 -9.01 -4.50 6.75
CA ARG A 13 -8.33 -5.63 7.42
C ARG A 13 -7.13 -6.16 6.61
N ALA A 14 -7.25 -6.29 5.28
CA ALA A 14 -6.13 -6.76 4.45
C ALA A 14 -4.89 -5.86 4.58
N HIS A 15 -5.07 -4.53 4.63
CA HIS A 15 -3.95 -3.60 4.82
C HIS A 15 -3.30 -3.77 6.20
N ILE A 16 -4.11 -4.00 7.24
CA ILE A 16 -3.60 -4.21 8.60
C ILE A 16 -2.79 -5.52 8.65
N GLU A 17 -3.32 -6.61 8.13
CA GLU A 17 -2.63 -7.90 8.09
C GLU A 17 -1.34 -7.84 7.28
N MET A 18 -1.37 -7.19 6.13
CA MET A 18 -0.21 -6.98 5.26
C MET A 18 0.89 -6.17 5.96
N THR A 19 0.53 -5.06 6.60
CA THR A 19 1.50 -4.22 7.30
C THR A 19 2.05 -4.90 8.55
N MET A 20 1.22 -5.59 9.34
CA MET A 20 1.66 -6.37 10.50
C MET A 20 2.61 -7.51 10.08
N LYS A 21 2.30 -8.21 8.98
CA LYS A 21 3.20 -9.22 8.43
C LYS A 21 4.55 -8.61 8.06
N SER A 22 4.55 -7.48 7.36
CA SER A 22 5.79 -6.78 6.99
C SER A 22 6.62 -6.37 8.20
N MET A 23 5.96 -5.83 9.24
CA MET A 23 6.62 -5.47 10.50
C MET A 23 7.29 -6.68 11.15
N LYS A 24 6.58 -7.81 11.21
CA LYS A 24 7.08 -9.05 11.80
C LYS A 24 8.26 -9.63 11.02
N ASP A 25 8.09 -9.79 9.70
CA ASP A 25 9.11 -10.41 8.83
C ASP A 25 10.42 -9.61 8.80
N LEU A 26 10.32 -8.27 8.90
CA LEU A 26 11.48 -7.37 8.86
C LEU A 26 12.04 -7.02 10.25
N ASN A 27 11.36 -7.40 11.32
CA ASN A 27 11.60 -6.87 12.67
C ASN A 27 11.68 -5.33 12.64
N ALA A 28 10.62 -4.70 12.13
CA ALA A 28 10.55 -3.27 11.85
C ALA A 28 9.35 -2.61 12.51
N LYS A 29 9.44 -1.29 12.75
CA LYS A 29 8.29 -0.44 13.09
C LYS A 29 7.61 0.06 11.82
N LEU A 30 6.32 0.39 11.92
CA LEU A 30 5.53 0.92 10.81
C LEU A 30 5.47 2.44 10.82
N LEU A 31 5.74 3.06 9.68
CA LEU A 31 5.28 4.39 9.37
C LEU A 31 4.03 4.29 8.48
N LEU A 32 2.85 4.48 9.06
CA LEU A 32 1.63 4.67 8.31
C LEU A 32 1.61 6.11 7.78
N HIS A 33 1.81 6.29 6.47
CA HIS A 33 2.10 7.60 5.88
C HIS A 33 1.15 7.91 4.71
N PRO A 34 -0.15 8.12 5.02
CA PRO A 34 -1.14 8.44 4.01
C PRO A 34 -0.95 9.83 3.43
N VAL A 35 -1.30 9.99 2.15
CA VAL A 35 -1.34 11.29 1.49
C VAL A 35 -2.64 12.02 1.85
N VAL A 36 -2.53 13.32 2.17
CA VAL A 36 -3.67 14.20 2.49
C VAL A 36 -3.81 15.38 1.53
N GLY A 37 -2.93 15.50 0.54
CA GLY A 37 -3.11 16.42 -0.59
C GLY A 37 -4.19 15.95 -1.56
N MET A 38 -4.27 16.61 -2.73
CA MET A 38 -5.22 16.21 -3.78
C MET A 38 -4.98 14.78 -4.24
N THR A 39 -6.07 14.05 -4.42
CA THR A 39 -6.08 12.68 -4.91
C THR A 39 -7.09 12.55 -6.07
N LYS A 40 -7.42 11.33 -6.45
CA LYS A 40 -8.33 11.06 -7.56
C LYS A 40 -9.76 11.53 -7.23
N PRO A 41 -10.50 12.14 -8.19
CA PRO A 41 -11.93 12.39 -8.01
C PRO A 41 -12.69 11.13 -7.61
N GLY A 42 -13.61 11.25 -6.66
CA GLY A 42 -14.38 10.13 -6.08
C GLY A 42 -13.69 9.41 -4.93
N ASP A 43 -12.45 9.79 -4.55
CA ASP A 43 -11.86 9.31 -3.30
C ASP A 43 -12.59 9.90 -2.08
N VAL A 44 -12.60 9.15 -0.98
CA VAL A 44 -13.08 9.63 0.32
C VAL A 44 -12.26 10.86 0.72
N ASP A 45 -12.92 11.90 1.23
CA ASP A 45 -12.25 13.13 1.68
C ASP A 45 -11.16 12.84 2.73
N HIS A 46 -10.16 13.70 2.79
CA HIS A 46 -9.00 13.44 3.63
C HIS A 46 -9.30 13.52 5.15
N TYR A 47 -10.28 14.32 5.58
CA TYR A 47 -10.65 14.39 7.01
C TYR A 47 -11.25 13.07 7.47
N THR A 48 -12.16 12.50 6.70
CA THR A 48 -12.75 11.18 6.96
C THR A 48 -11.68 10.09 6.95
N ARG A 49 -10.77 10.12 5.96
CA ARG A 49 -9.67 9.15 5.90
C ARG A 49 -8.75 9.24 7.12
N VAL A 50 -8.41 10.45 7.57
CA VAL A 50 -7.54 10.66 8.74
C VAL A 50 -8.20 10.10 10.00
N ARG A 51 -9.49 10.30 10.20
CA ARG A 51 -10.23 9.68 11.33
C ARG A 51 -10.15 8.16 11.29
N CYS A 52 -10.33 7.56 10.11
CA CYS A 52 -10.15 6.11 9.94
C CYS A 52 -8.72 5.66 10.32
N TYR A 53 -7.68 6.40 9.91
CA TYR A 53 -6.30 6.05 10.25
C TYR A 53 -6.02 6.18 11.74
N GLN A 54 -6.57 7.18 12.42
CA GLN A 54 -6.46 7.35 13.88
C GLN A 54 -7.04 6.14 14.63
N HIS A 55 -8.20 5.63 14.21
CA HIS A 55 -8.77 4.41 14.81
C HIS A 55 -7.98 3.15 14.47
N VAL A 56 -7.46 3.07 13.25
CA VAL A 56 -6.71 1.90 12.82
C VAL A 56 -5.36 1.80 13.52
N ILE A 57 -4.69 2.93 13.79
CA ILE A 57 -3.37 2.91 14.44
C ILE A 57 -3.42 2.28 15.85
N GLU A 58 -4.56 2.38 16.54
CA GLU A 58 -4.79 1.78 17.85
C GLU A 58 -4.80 0.24 17.84
N LYS A 59 -4.98 -0.37 16.66
CA LYS A 59 -4.96 -1.83 16.48
C LYS A 59 -3.55 -2.43 16.41
N TYR A 60 -2.53 -1.59 16.26
CA TYR A 60 -1.14 -2.03 16.24
C TYR A 60 -0.60 -2.15 17.66
N PRO A 61 0.38 -3.03 17.90
CA PRO A 61 1.04 -3.12 19.20
C PRO A 61 1.60 -1.75 19.62
N LYS A 62 1.55 -1.48 20.93
CA LYS A 62 2.03 -0.22 21.50
C LYS A 62 3.45 0.08 21.01
N ASP A 63 3.72 1.33 20.64
CA ASP A 63 5.01 1.86 20.18
C ASP A 63 5.59 1.17 18.94
N SER A 64 4.76 0.42 18.19
CA SER A 64 5.20 -0.30 16.99
C SER A 64 4.84 0.40 15.68
N ALA A 65 3.87 1.32 15.71
CA ALA A 65 3.40 2.03 14.53
C ALA A 65 3.21 3.53 14.82
N MET A 66 3.48 4.36 13.83
CA MET A 66 3.27 5.81 13.87
C MET A 66 2.47 6.24 12.65
N LEU A 67 1.49 7.11 12.88
CA LEU A 67 0.76 7.82 11.84
C LEU A 67 1.42 9.17 11.59
N ALA A 68 1.80 9.44 10.36
CA ALA A 68 2.19 10.76 9.90
C ALA A 68 1.46 11.10 8.59
N LEU A 69 1.08 12.34 8.42
CA LEU A 69 0.32 12.78 7.24
C LEU A 69 1.26 13.41 6.23
N LEU A 70 1.15 13.00 4.95
CA LEU A 70 1.95 13.56 3.88
C LEU A 70 1.13 14.53 3.02
N PRO A 71 1.42 15.84 3.04
CA PRO A 71 0.76 16.83 2.19
C PRO A 71 1.28 16.75 0.75
N LEU A 72 1.06 15.61 0.10
CA LEU A 72 1.43 15.32 -1.27
C LEU A 72 0.17 15.13 -2.12
N ALA A 73 0.14 15.76 -3.30
CA ALA A 73 -0.87 15.46 -4.32
C ALA A 73 -0.45 14.23 -5.13
N MET A 74 -1.29 13.20 -5.17
CA MET A 74 -1.06 12.04 -6.02
C MET A 74 -1.49 12.35 -7.46
N ARG A 75 -0.59 12.14 -8.40
CA ARG A 75 -0.82 12.37 -9.83
C ARG A 75 -1.24 11.10 -10.57
N MET A 76 -1.22 9.96 -9.90
CA MET A 76 -1.49 8.64 -10.49
C MET A 76 -0.56 8.35 -11.68
N GLY A 77 0.72 8.67 -11.50
CA GLY A 77 1.76 8.55 -12.52
C GLY A 77 2.44 7.17 -12.60
N GLY A 78 1.86 6.17 -11.91
CA GLY A 78 2.33 4.79 -11.96
C GLY A 78 3.75 4.59 -11.42
N PRO A 79 4.58 3.80 -12.13
CA PRO A 79 5.92 3.45 -11.66
C PRO A 79 6.82 4.64 -11.32
N ARG A 80 6.75 5.73 -12.08
CA ARG A 80 7.54 6.95 -11.81
C ARG A 80 7.12 7.63 -10.53
N GLU A 81 5.83 7.71 -10.26
CA GLU A 81 5.34 8.27 -9.00
C GLU A 81 5.70 7.36 -7.82
N THR A 82 5.74 6.04 -8.03
CA THR A 82 6.21 5.10 -7.01
C THR A 82 7.69 5.33 -6.65
N LEU A 83 8.55 5.67 -7.62
CA LEU A 83 9.93 6.11 -7.34
C LEU A 83 9.96 7.35 -6.45
N LEU A 84 9.16 8.37 -6.77
CA LEU A 84 9.04 9.57 -5.92
C LEU A 84 8.57 9.22 -4.52
N HIS A 85 7.60 8.32 -4.40
CA HIS A 85 7.12 7.83 -3.10
C HIS A 85 8.22 7.15 -2.28
N ALA A 86 9.09 6.38 -2.92
CA ALA A 86 10.22 5.73 -2.29
C ALA A 86 11.27 6.75 -1.79
N ILE A 87 11.63 7.72 -2.64
CA ILE A 87 12.57 8.80 -2.29
C ILE A 87 12.04 9.60 -1.09
N ILE A 88 10.76 9.98 -1.10
CA ILE A 88 10.14 10.68 0.03
C ILE A 88 10.28 9.87 1.31
N ARG A 89 9.94 8.57 1.31
CA ARG A 89 10.03 7.72 2.52
C ARG A 89 11.46 7.52 2.96
N LYS A 90 12.40 7.43 2.04
CA LYS A 90 13.82 7.44 2.38
C LYS A 90 14.21 8.71 3.15
N ASN A 91 13.74 9.88 2.69
CA ASN A 91 13.99 11.17 3.35
C ASN A 91 13.32 11.26 4.74
N TYR A 92 12.22 10.54 4.96
CA TYR A 92 11.59 10.37 6.28
C TYR A 92 12.29 9.31 7.16
N GLY A 93 13.43 8.77 6.74
CA GLY A 93 14.20 7.80 7.51
C GLY A 93 13.72 6.35 7.41
N CYS A 94 12.80 6.05 6.50
CA CYS A 94 12.35 4.68 6.28
C CYS A 94 13.43 3.85 5.58
N THR A 95 13.53 2.60 5.99
CA THR A 95 14.45 1.61 5.40
C THR A 95 13.76 0.76 4.34
N HIS A 96 12.42 0.64 4.42
CA HIS A 96 11.61 -0.18 3.52
C HIS A 96 10.33 0.55 3.13
N LEU A 97 9.83 0.26 1.92
CA LEU A 97 8.53 0.72 1.43
C LEU A 97 7.70 -0.47 0.96
N ILE A 98 6.47 -0.57 1.47
CA ILE A 98 5.49 -1.54 0.96
C ILE A 98 4.97 -1.04 -0.39
N VAL A 99 5.06 -1.91 -1.40
CA VAL A 99 4.60 -1.62 -2.77
C VAL A 99 3.63 -2.71 -3.20
N GLY A 100 2.36 -2.34 -3.30
CA GLY A 100 1.30 -3.23 -3.73
C GLY A 100 1.21 -3.36 -5.25
N ARG A 101 0.21 -4.13 -5.68
CA ARG A 101 -0.20 -4.22 -7.07
C ARG A 101 -0.70 -2.86 -7.55
N ASP A 102 -0.37 -2.48 -8.78
CA ASP A 102 -0.79 -1.22 -9.43
C ASP A 102 -0.56 0.04 -8.58
N HIS A 103 0.60 0.11 -7.89
CA HIS A 103 0.92 1.21 -7.00
C HIS A 103 0.96 2.54 -7.75
N ALA A 104 0.12 3.49 -7.33
CA ALA A 104 -0.07 4.80 -7.95
C ALA A 104 -0.48 4.74 -9.45
N GLY A 105 -1.02 3.61 -9.90
CA GLY A 105 -1.43 3.44 -11.29
C GLY A 105 -2.62 4.30 -11.68
N PRO A 106 -2.64 4.84 -12.92
CA PRO A 106 -3.74 5.67 -13.42
C PRO A 106 -5.01 4.86 -13.72
N GLY A 107 -4.90 3.52 -13.78
CA GLY A 107 -5.96 2.64 -14.23
C GLY A 107 -5.86 2.36 -15.73
N ASN A 108 -7.00 2.33 -16.42
CA ASN A 108 -7.08 2.02 -17.84
C ASN A 108 -7.29 3.28 -18.69
N ASP A 109 -6.93 3.19 -19.95
CA ASP A 109 -7.24 4.20 -20.97
C ASP A 109 -8.75 4.18 -21.35
N SER A 110 -9.15 5.05 -22.26
CA SER A 110 -10.54 5.14 -22.74
C SER A 110 -11.02 3.88 -23.51
N LYS A 111 -10.11 3.02 -23.92
CA LYS A 111 -10.41 1.75 -24.61
C LYS A 111 -10.39 0.55 -23.66
N GLY A 112 -10.12 0.78 -22.36
CA GLY A 112 -10.06 -0.26 -21.33
C GLY A 112 -8.69 -0.94 -21.20
N ASN A 113 -7.65 -0.50 -21.91
CA ASN A 113 -6.33 -1.07 -21.79
C ASN A 113 -5.58 -0.46 -20.59
N PRO A 114 -4.86 -1.25 -19.78
CA PRO A 114 -4.06 -0.72 -18.68
C PRO A 114 -2.87 0.09 -19.23
N PHE A 115 -2.55 1.22 -18.57
CA PHE A 115 -1.35 2.01 -18.91
C PHE A 115 -0.05 1.31 -18.51
N TYR A 116 -0.10 0.49 -17.47
CA TYR A 116 1.04 -0.25 -16.91
C TYR A 116 0.61 -1.65 -16.51
N GLU A 117 1.56 -2.58 -16.54
CA GLU A 117 1.35 -3.89 -15.97
C GLU A 117 1.23 -3.83 -14.44
N PRO A 118 0.49 -4.74 -13.79
CA PRO A 118 0.18 -4.67 -12.35
C PRO A 118 1.40 -4.53 -11.43
N TYR A 119 2.55 -5.04 -11.84
CA TYR A 119 3.79 -5.07 -11.03
C TYR A 119 4.91 -4.20 -11.59
N ASP A 120 4.66 -3.33 -12.57
CA ASP A 120 5.66 -2.43 -13.16
C ASP A 120 6.33 -1.53 -12.13
N ALA A 121 5.55 -1.02 -11.17
CA ALA A 121 6.05 -0.22 -10.08
C ALA A 121 7.08 -0.98 -9.22
N GLN A 122 6.78 -2.24 -8.89
CA GLN A 122 7.70 -3.10 -8.14
C GLN A 122 8.98 -3.40 -8.94
N ARG A 123 8.85 -3.69 -10.23
CA ARG A 123 9.99 -3.93 -11.13
C ARG A 123 10.91 -2.70 -11.22
N LEU A 124 10.33 -1.53 -11.43
CA LEU A 124 11.09 -0.28 -11.53
C LEU A 124 11.82 0.04 -10.22
N LEU A 125 11.15 -0.06 -9.08
CA LEU A 125 11.79 0.18 -7.79
C LEU A 125 12.90 -0.83 -7.49
N THR A 126 12.68 -2.10 -7.78
CA THR A 126 13.71 -3.15 -7.61
C THR A 126 14.98 -2.82 -8.38
N LYS A 127 14.83 -2.31 -9.62
CA LYS A 127 15.96 -1.89 -10.46
C LYS A 127 16.76 -0.74 -9.83
N HIS A 128 16.09 0.21 -9.19
CA HIS A 128 16.69 1.44 -8.64
C HIS A 128 16.90 1.43 -7.12
N LYS A 129 16.58 0.35 -6.41
CA LYS A 129 16.62 0.32 -4.94
C LYS A 129 17.98 0.65 -4.33
N LYS A 130 19.08 0.25 -4.99
CA LYS A 130 20.45 0.55 -4.53
C LYS A 130 20.76 2.04 -4.66
N GLU A 131 20.33 2.66 -5.75
CA GLU A 131 20.52 4.09 -6.02
C GLU A 131 19.70 4.96 -5.05
N ILE A 132 18.44 4.58 -4.82
CA ILE A 132 17.53 5.29 -3.89
C ILE A 132 17.96 5.03 -2.44
N GLY A 133 18.50 3.87 -2.14
CA GLY A 133 18.90 3.46 -0.78
C GLY A 133 17.71 3.09 0.11
N ILE A 134 16.65 2.50 -0.46
CA ILE A 134 15.49 1.96 0.25
C ILE A 134 15.16 0.58 -0.31
N GLU A 135 14.84 -0.37 0.55
CA GLU A 135 14.37 -1.69 0.14
C GLU A 135 12.85 -1.68 -0.11
N ILE A 136 12.39 -2.53 -1.00
CA ILE A 136 10.95 -2.70 -1.23
C ILE A 136 10.43 -3.95 -0.54
N VAL A 137 9.18 -3.88 -0.11
CA VAL A 137 8.39 -5.01 0.36
C VAL A 137 7.27 -5.22 -0.65
N PRO A 138 7.48 -6.08 -1.66
CA PRO A 138 6.47 -6.29 -2.69
C PRO A 138 5.30 -7.09 -2.13
N PHE A 139 4.08 -6.64 -2.40
CA PHE A 139 2.88 -7.40 -2.12
C PHE A 139 2.16 -7.76 -3.42
N GLN A 140 1.69 -9.00 -3.45
CA GLN A 140 0.84 -9.52 -4.51
C GLN A 140 -0.62 -9.16 -4.26
N PHE A 141 -1.49 -9.57 -5.17
CA PHE A 141 -2.92 -9.39 -5.02
C PHE A 141 -3.44 -10.26 -3.86
N MET A 142 -3.94 -9.59 -2.81
CA MET A 142 -4.44 -10.24 -1.60
C MET A 142 -5.93 -10.51 -1.73
N VAL A 143 -6.34 -11.72 -1.36
CA VAL A 143 -7.73 -12.15 -1.33
C VAL A 143 -8.09 -12.71 0.04
N TYR A 144 -9.34 -12.60 0.42
CA TYR A 144 -9.84 -13.15 1.68
C TYR A 144 -10.24 -14.60 1.51
N THR A 145 -9.75 -15.47 2.40
CA THR A 145 -10.11 -16.89 2.46
C THR A 145 -11.02 -17.15 3.66
N PRO A 146 -12.32 -17.42 3.43
CA PRO A 146 -13.28 -17.65 4.51
C PRO A 146 -12.91 -18.86 5.39
N SER A 147 -12.33 -19.90 4.81
CA SER A 147 -11.89 -21.11 5.52
C SER A 147 -10.91 -20.79 6.65
N ASP A 148 -9.95 -19.90 6.39
CA ASP A 148 -8.88 -19.56 7.33
C ASP A 148 -9.12 -18.23 8.04
N ASN A 149 -10.18 -17.53 7.65
CA ASN A 149 -10.51 -16.20 8.16
C ASN A 149 -9.33 -15.22 8.08
N CYS A 150 -8.58 -15.23 6.97
CA CYS A 150 -7.40 -14.38 6.78
C CYS A 150 -7.23 -13.95 5.31
N TYR A 151 -6.32 -13.01 5.08
CA TYR A 151 -5.93 -12.59 3.74
C TYR A 151 -4.65 -13.32 3.30
N LYS A 152 -4.69 -13.88 2.09
CA LYS A 152 -3.55 -14.56 1.46
C LYS A 152 -3.26 -13.98 0.07
N PRO A 153 -2.04 -14.09 -0.45
CA PRO A 153 -1.77 -13.84 -1.86
C PRO A 153 -2.58 -14.79 -2.74
N LEU A 154 -3.23 -14.29 -3.77
CA LEU A 154 -4.01 -15.12 -4.71
C LEU A 154 -3.18 -16.29 -5.28
N GLU A 155 -1.92 -16.03 -5.57
CA GLU A 155 -1.00 -17.02 -6.14
C GLU A 155 -0.61 -18.15 -5.16
N SER A 156 -0.91 -17.99 -3.87
CA SER A 156 -0.65 -19.00 -2.82
C SER A 156 -1.85 -19.90 -2.52
N LEU A 157 -2.97 -19.70 -3.20
CA LEU A 157 -4.18 -20.49 -2.99
C LEU A 157 -4.13 -21.79 -3.79
N ASP A 158 -4.69 -22.84 -3.22
CA ASP A 158 -4.97 -24.07 -3.95
C ASP A 158 -6.08 -23.83 -4.98
N SER A 159 -6.04 -24.57 -6.11
CA SER A 159 -6.96 -24.40 -7.25
C SER A 159 -8.44 -24.52 -6.89
N ASN A 160 -8.79 -25.13 -5.78
CA ASN A 160 -10.15 -25.34 -5.28
C ASN A 160 -10.50 -24.51 -4.04
N GLU A 161 -9.61 -23.61 -3.60
CA GLU A 161 -9.85 -22.79 -2.41
C GLU A 161 -10.78 -21.63 -2.72
N ASN A 162 -11.89 -21.52 -1.99
CA ASN A 162 -12.82 -20.42 -2.13
C ASN A 162 -12.23 -19.12 -1.58
N TYR A 163 -12.30 -18.04 -2.34
CA TYR A 163 -11.85 -16.73 -1.92
C TYR A 163 -12.81 -15.61 -2.31
N GLN A 164 -12.67 -14.48 -1.63
CA GLN A 164 -13.39 -13.24 -1.92
C GLN A 164 -12.41 -12.12 -2.24
N THR A 165 -12.72 -11.30 -3.23
CA THR A 165 -11.96 -10.09 -3.55
C THR A 165 -12.61 -8.89 -2.89
N ILE A 166 -11.81 -7.93 -2.46
CA ILE A 166 -12.29 -6.62 -1.98
C ILE A 166 -11.67 -5.55 -2.88
N SER A 167 -12.51 -4.78 -3.53
CA SER A 167 -12.06 -3.61 -4.29
C SER A 167 -12.17 -2.34 -3.47
N GLY A 168 -11.23 -1.42 -3.66
CA GLY A 168 -11.30 -0.09 -3.03
C GLY A 168 -12.53 0.71 -3.47
N THR A 169 -13.21 0.30 -4.55
CA THR A 169 -14.47 0.90 -5.03
C THR A 169 -15.66 0.43 -4.21
N GLU A 170 -15.69 -0.83 -3.79
CA GLU A 170 -16.74 -1.39 -2.93
C GLU A 170 -16.67 -0.86 -1.49
N LEU A 171 -15.50 -0.38 -1.07
CA LEU A 171 -15.28 0.20 0.26
C LEU A 171 -15.60 1.69 0.36
N ARG A 172 -15.95 2.35 -0.72
CA ARG A 172 -16.30 3.78 -0.80
C ARG A 172 -17.80 3.97 -0.88
#